data_c6a702dd609699741fd0cf498dd0b1d9
#
_entry.id   c6a702dd609699741fd0cf498dd0b1d9
#
_cell.length_a   1.000
_cell.length_b   1.000
_cell.length_c   1.000
_cell.angle_alpha   90.00
_cell.angle_beta   90.00
_cell.angle_gamma   90.00
#
_symmetry.space_group_name_H-M   'P 1'
#
loop_
_entity.id
_entity.type
_entity.pdbx_description
1 polymer ?
#
loop_
_entity_poly.entity_id
_entity_poly.type
_entity_poly.pdbx_seq_one_letter_code
_entity_poly.pdbx_strand_id
1 'polypeptide(L)'
;MIASQYFAGGMPVGNIPGISFAYEQRLNNVGIYNANQLFVQYHLLQQNYAAFTGWLVNTCGATTPHANLCFNAIQAQYGQYVLGRFPQLT
;
A
#
# COMPACT_ATOMS: atom_id res chain seq x y z
N MET A 1 12.69 -12.15 -13.55
CA MET A 1 11.77 -12.68 -12.56
C MET A 1 10.61 -11.73 -12.33
N ILE A 2 9.44 -12.22 -12.56
CA ILE A 2 8.24 -11.39 -12.50
C ILE A 2 8.03 -10.77 -11.12
N ALA A 3 8.35 -11.53 -10.07
CA ALA A 3 8.11 -11.08 -8.71
C ALA A 3 8.79 -9.76 -8.38
N SER A 4 9.86 -9.41 -9.10
CA SER A 4 10.56 -8.16 -8.83
C SER A 4 9.81 -6.93 -9.33
N GLN A 5 8.75 -7.12 -10.13
CA GLN A 5 8.02 -6.03 -10.75
C GLN A 5 6.83 -5.56 -9.91
N TYR A 6 6.52 -6.27 -8.84
CA TYR A 6 5.45 -5.86 -7.95
C TYR A 6 5.76 -6.31 -6.53
N PHE A 7 4.99 -5.79 -5.59
CA PHE A 7 5.26 -6.03 -4.17
C PHE A 7 4.88 -7.45 -3.79
N ALA A 8 5.80 -8.12 -3.11
CA ALA A 8 5.45 -9.37 -2.44
C ALA A 8 4.51 -9.05 -1.27
N GLY A 9 3.50 -9.89 -1.06
CA GLY A 9 2.51 -9.63 -0.02
C GLY A 9 3.10 -9.51 1.38
N GLY A 10 4.15 -10.27 1.67
CA GLY A 10 4.82 -10.23 2.97
C GLY A 10 5.90 -9.17 3.10
N MET A 11 6.15 -8.38 2.05
CA MET A 11 7.15 -7.33 2.08
C MET A 11 6.81 -6.31 3.17
N PRO A 12 7.80 -5.86 3.97
CA PRO A 12 7.53 -4.83 4.97
C PRO A 12 6.93 -3.59 4.34
N VAL A 13 5.97 -2.99 5.02
CA VAL A 13 5.25 -1.84 4.49
C VAL A 13 6.20 -0.65 4.25
N GLY A 14 7.29 -0.57 4.99
CA GLY A 14 8.28 0.49 4.80
C GLY A 14 9.03 0.44 3.48
N ASN A 15 8.93 -0.68 2.75
CA ASN A 15 9.56 -0.79 1.43
C ASN A 15 8.70 -0.20 0.31
N ILE A 16 7.48 0.21 0.62
CA ILE A 16 6.60 0.80 -0.38
C ILE A 16 7.00 2.26 -0.61
N PRO A 17 7.06 2.72 -1.87
CA PRO A 17 7.38 4.12 -2.14
C PRO A 17 6.50 5.08 -1.35
N GLY A 18 7.10 6.13 -0.81
CA GLY A 18 6.39 7.12 -0.02
C GLY A 18 6.32 6.79 1.47
N ILE A 19 6.67 5.58 1.88
CA ILE A 19 6.63 5.17 3.29
C ILE A 19 8.04 5.25 3.87
N SER A 20 8.29 6.28 4.68
CA SER A 20 9.54 6.43 5.41
C SER A 20 9.54 5.50 6.62
N PHE A 21 10.69 5.40 7.29
CA PHE A 21 10.80 4.63 8.51
C PHE A 21 9.79 5.13 9.57
N ALA A 22 9.67 6.44 9.72
CA ALA A 22 8.73 7.01 10.68
C ALA A 22 7.28 6.65 10.33
N TYR A 23 6.94 6.71 9.04
CA TYR A 23 5.60 6.33 8.60
C TYR A 23 5.36 4.85 8.82
N GLU A 24 6.35 4.03 8.55
CA GLU A 24 6.25 2.59 8.77
C GLU A 24 5.92 2.30 10.23
N GLN A 25 6.59 2.97 11.16
CA GLN A 25 6.34 2.74 12.57
C GLN A 25 4.92 3.11 12.97
N ARG A 26 4.41 4.19 12.40
CA ARG A 26 3.03 4.58 12.69
C ARG A 26 2.01 3.63 12.11
N LEU A 27 2.30 3.08 10.94
CA LEU A 27 1.46 2.03 10.37
C LEU A 27 1.51 0.77 11.21
N ASN A 28 2.69 0.40 11.69
CA ASN A 28 2.83 -0.76 12.58
C ASN A 28 1.99 -0.58 13.85
N ASN A 29 1.92 0.64 14.36
CA ASN A 29 1.15 0.93 15.57
C ASN A 29 -0.35 0.71 15.37
N VAL A 30 -0.84 0.76 14.14
CA VAL A 30 -2.25 0.48 13.86
C VAL A 30 -2.44 -0.90 13.23
N GLY A 31 -1.43 -1.76 13.33
CA GLY A 31 -1.56 -3.15 12.91
C GLY A 31 -1.21 -3.41 11.45
N ILE A 32 -0.61 -2.45 10.76
CA ILE A 32 -0.22 -2.62 9.36
C ILE A 32 1.28 -2.81 9.30
N TYR A 33 1.71 -4.03 8.93
CA TYR A 33 3.11 -4.42 8.97
C TYR A 33 3.66 -4.72 7.58
N ASN A 34 2.83 -5.14 6.64
CA ASN A 34 3.31 -5.60 5.34
C ASN A 34 2.44 -5.05 4.21
N ALA A 35 2.92 -5.24 2.98
CA ALA A 35 2.25 -4.72 1.80
C ALA A 35 0.84 -5.28 1.66
N ASN A 36 0.65 -6.56 1.99
CA ASN A 36 -0.65 -7.19 1.88
C ASN A 36 -1.70 -6.46 2.70
N GLN A 37 -1.33 -6.08 3.92
CA GLN A 37 -2.24 -5.36 4.80
C GLN A 37 -2.57 -3.97 4.27
N LEU A 38 -1.60 -3.32 3.63
CA LEU A 38 -1.85 -2.01 3.03
C LEU A 38 -2.75 -2.13 1.80
N PHE A 39 -2.61 -3.19 1.00
CA PHE A 39 -3.55 -3.46 -0.10
C PHE A 39 -4.97 -3.65 0.42
N VAL A 40 -5.12 -4.34 1.55
CA VAL A 40 -6.44 -4.53 2.17
C VAL A 40 -7.03 -3.17 2.55
N GLN A 41 -6.23 -2.30 3.15
CA GLN A 41 -6.70 -0.96 3.53
C GLN A 41 -7.11 -0.15 2.31
N TYR A 42 -6.33 -0.23 1.24
CA TYR A 42 -6.64 0.43 -0.02
C TYR A 42 -7.98 -0.06 -0.56
N HIS A 43 -8.21 -1.36 -0.50
CA HIS A 43 -9.48 -1.95 -0.94
C HIS A 43 -10.64 -1.49 -0.07
N LEU A 44 -10.45 -1.47 1.26
CA LEU A 44 -11.48 -1.04 2.19
C LEU A 44 -11.88 0.43 1.98
N LEU A 45 -10.94 1.24 1.52
CA LEU A 45 -11.19 2.64 1.19
C LEU A 45 -11.67 2.79 -0.25
N GLN A 46 -12.10 1.69 -0.87
CA GLN A 46 -12.71 1.64 -2.20
C GLN A 46 -11.80 2.16 -3.30
N GLN A 47 -10.48 2.00 -3.09
CA GLN A 47 -9.48 2.43 -4.07
C GLN A 47 -9.56 3.92 -4.38
N ASN A 48 -10.14 4.69 -3.49
CA ASN A 48 -10.39 6.11 -3.70
C ASN A 48 -9.16 6.92 -3.32
N TYR A 49 -8.72 7.77 -4.25
CA TYR A 49 -7.52 8.58 -4.04
C TYR A 49 -7.62 9.45 -2.79
N ALA A 50 -8.69 10.23 -2.69
CA ALA A 50 -8.83 11.18 -1.58
C ALA A 50 -8.95 10.45 -0.24
N ALA A 51 -9.69 9.34 -0.22
CA ALA A 51 -9.87 8.58 1.01
C ALA A 51 -8.56 7.95 1.46
N PHE A 52 -7.83 7.34 0.54
CA PHE A 52 -6.58 6.66 0.88
C PHE A 52 -5.50 7.65 1.30
N THR A 53 -5.29 8.70 0.51
CA THR A 53 -4.27 9.69 0.86
C THR A 53 -4.62 10.42 2.15
N GLY A 54 -5.89 10.75 2.35
CA GLY A 54 -6.34 11.37 3.59
C GLY A 54 -6.12 10.48 4.80
N TRP A 55 -6.41 9.19 4.66
CA TRP A 55 -6.16 8.22 5.72
C TRP A 55 -4.66 8.15 6.04
N LEU A 56 -3.83 8.14 5.01
CA LEU A 56 -2.38 8.04 5.22
C LEU A 56 -1.84 9.29 5.90
N VAL A 57 -2.31 10.46 5.49
CA VAL A 57 -1.92 11.72 6.16
C VAL A 57 -2.32 11.68 7.62
N ASN A 58 -3.54 11.27 7.92
CA ASN A 58 -4.03 11.24 9.30
C ASN A 58 -3.34 10.18 10.16
N THR A 59 -3.02 9.04 9.56
CA THR A 59 -2.44 7.91 10.30
C THR A 59 -0.95 8.08 10.52
N CYS A 60 -0.23 8.52 9.49
CA CYS A 60 1.23 8.58 9.51
C CYS A 60 1.77 9.99 9.68
N GLY A 61 0.95 11.00 9.50
CA GLY A 61 1.45 12.36 9.36
C GLY A 61 2.17 12.58 8.04
N ALA A 62 1.84 11.78 7.02
CA ALA A 62 2.52 11.85 5.74
C ALA A 62 2.25 13.18 5.06
N THR A 63 3.25 13.66 4.32
CA THR A 63 3.06 14.83 3.47
C THR A 63 2.26 14.41 2.23
N THR A 64 1.66 15.38 1.57
CA THR A 64 0.89 15.11 0.35
C THR A 64 1.73 14.42 -0.72
N PRO A 65 2.96 14.88 -1.02
CA PRO A 65 3.78 14.17 -2.02
C PRO A 65 4.05 12.71 -1.65
N HIS A 66 4.32 12.44 -0.38
CA HIS A 66 4.58 11.06 0.06
C HIS A 66 3.32 10.20 -0.02
N ALA A 67 2.17 10.76 0.36
CA ALA A 67 0.90 10.04 0.25
C ALA A 67 0.58 9.74 -1.20
N ASN A 68 0.88 10.66 -2.11
CA ASN A 68 0.66 10.45 -3.54
C ASN A 68 1.57 9.35 -4.08
N LEU A 69 2.84 9.33 -3.67
CA LEU A 69 3.76 8.27 -4.09
C LEU A 69 3.24 6.90 -3.66
N CYS A 70 2.79 6.82 -2.42
CA CYS A 70 2.26 5.56 -1.89
C CYS A 70 1.00 5.13 -2.65
N PHE A 71 0.08 6.06 -2.86
CA PHE A 71 -1.15 5.75 -3.59
C PHE A 71 -0.84 5.26 -4.99
N ASN A 72 0.05 5.95 -5.70
CA ASN A 72 0.38 5.57 -7.07
C ASN A 72 1.03 4.20 -7.13
N ALA A 73 1.91 3.88 -6.17
CA ALA A 73 2.56 2.58 -6.12
C ALA A 73 1.55 1.47 -5.85
N ILE A 74 0.66 1.69 -4.89
CA ILE A 74 -0.36 0.70 -4.55
C ILE A 74 -1.33 0.52 -5.72
N GLN A 75 -1.77 1.60 -6.34
CA GLN A 75 -2.67 1.52 -7.48
C GLN A 75 -2.04 0.73 -8.63
N ALA A 76 -0.77 1.00 -8.93
CA ALA A 76 -0.08 0.33 -10.02
C ALA A 76 0.06 -1.17 -9.78
N GLN A 77 0.19 -1.59 -8.52
CA GLN A 77 0.40 -2.99 -8.17
C GLN A 77 -0.87 -3.75 -7.88
N TYR A 78 -1.96 -3.04 -7.65
CA TYR A 78 -3.18 -3.67 -7.15
C TYR A 78 -3.75 -4.70 -8.13
N GLY A 79 -3.71 -4.42 -9.41
CA GLY A 79 -4.21 -5.37 -10.40
C GLY A 79 -3.46 -6.70 -10.34
N GLN A 80 -2.13 -6.63 -10.22
CA GLN A 80 -1.32 -7.83 -10.11
C GLN A 80 -1.55 -8.56 -8.79
N TYR A 81 -1.76 -7.82 -7.72
CA TYR A 81 -2.09 -8.40 -6.42
C TYR A 81 -3.38 -9.22 -6.52
N VAL A 82 -4.41 -8.65 -7.13
CA VAL A 82 -5.70 -9.33 -7.28
C VAL A 82 -5.56 -10.56 -8.17
N LEU A 83 -4.87 -10.42 -9.32
CA LEU A 83 -4.67 -11.53 -10.25
C LEU A 83 -3.84 -12.65 -9.61
N GLY A 84 -2.87 -12.28 -8.77
CA GLY A 84 -2.07 -13.27 -8.07
C GLY A 84 -2.89 -14.08 -7.09
N ARG A 85 -3.94 -13.49 -6.52
CA ARG A 85 -4.82 -14.20 -5.59
C ARG A 85 -5.91 -15.01 -6.30
N PHE A 86 -6.26 -14.61 -7.52
CA PHE A 86 -7.35 -15.23 -8.26
C PHE A 86 -6.89 -15.55 -9.69
N PRO A 87 -5.85 -16.37 -9.83
CA PRO A 87 -5.29 -16.64 -11.15
C PRO A 87 -6.27 -17.28 -12.09
N GLN A 88 -7.24 -17.98 -11.58
CA GLN A 88 -8.23 -18.67 -12.39
C GLN A 88 -9.15 -17.71 -13.13
N LEU A 89 -9.11 -16.45 -12.81
CA LEU A 89 -9.95 -15.45 -13.48
C LEU A 89 -9.36 -14.99 -14.81
N THR A 90 -8.13 -15.36 -15.09
CA THR A 90 -7.50 -15.01 -16.36
C THR A 90 -7.71 -16.10 -17.46
#